data_5b1c6c452f54f622a244532c973b5ca8
#
_entry.id   5b1c6c452f54f622a244532c973b5ca8
#
_cell.length_a   1.000
_cell.length_b   1.000
_cell.length_c   1.000
_cell.angle_alpha   90.00
_cell.angle_beta   90.00
_cell.angle_gamma   90.00
#
_symmetry.space_group_name_H-M   'P 1'
#
loop_
_entity.id
_entity.type
_entity.pdbx_description
1 polymer ?
#
loop_
_entity_poly.entity_id
_entity_poly.type
_entity_poly.pdbx_seq_one_letter_code
_entity_poly.pdbx_strand_id
1 'polypeptide(L)'
;MGLGHITDVPGILVGHYQRRGKGWRTGTTVVRVDGGAMSSCDVRGGGPGTRETDLLDPTAMIDRVHAICLSGGSAYGLAAAHGVMRWHEEHHAGFPVGPQPSHVVPIVPAAVIFDLGRGGVFTNRPNDEFGFRACAAARSGAVTMGSVGAGTGAVAGGLQGGVGTASITLESGILVGALAV
;
A
#
# COMPACT_ATOMS: atom_id res chain seq x y z
N MET A 1 0.46 25.06 -12.39
CA MET A 1 1.18 23.78 -12.38
C MET A 1 0.32 22.78 -11.66
N GLY A 2 0.04 21.61 -12.26
CA GLY A 2 -0.67 20.53 -11.55
C GLY A 2 0.21 20.02 -10.40
N LEU A 3 -0.44 19.56 -9.34
CA LEU A 3 0.27 18.80 -8.29
C LEU A 3 0.83 17.53 -8.95
N GLY A 4 2.10 17.21 -8.70
CA GLY A 4 2.71 15.97 -9.16
C GLY A 4 2.16 14.73 -8.41
N HIS A 5 2.69 13.57 -8.72
CA HIS A 5 2.28 12.30 -8.13
C HIS A 5 3.49 11.59 -7.51
N ILE A 6 3.27 10.74 -6.51
CA ILE A 6 4.35 9.88 -5.97
C ILE A 6 5.04 9.04 -7.07
N THR A 7 4.31 8.71 -8.12
CA THR A 7 4.79 7.97 -9.29
C THR A 7 5.70 8.78 -10.22
N ASP A 8 5.91 10.06 -9.97
CA ASP A 8 6.95 10.84 -10.64
C ASP A 8 8.35 10.39 -10.19
N VAL A 9 8.44 9.79 -8.98
CA VAL A 9 9.67 9.13 -8.52
C VAL A 9 9.86 7.85 -9.34
N PRO A 10 10.97 7.72 -10.08
CA PRO A 10 11.21 6.56 -10.93
C PRO A 10 11.16 5.24 -10.16
N GLY A 11 10.49 4.24 -10.73
CA GLY A 11 10.33 2.91 -10.12
C GLY A 11 9.15 2.79 -9.15
N ILE A 12 8.48 3.90 -8.81
CA ILE A 12 7.27 3.86 -8.00
C ILE A 12 6.04 3.65 -8.88
N LEU A 13 5.22 2.66 -8.51
CA LEU A 13 3.96 2.32 -9.16
C LEU A 13 2.85 2.30 -8.09
N VAL A 14 1.65 2.76 -8.45
CA VAL A 14 0.51 2.77 -7.53
C VAL A 14 -0.69 2.08 -8.17
N GLY A 15 -1.31 1.19 -7.40
CA GLY A 15 -2.52 0.52 -7.79
C GLY A 15 -3.58 0.51 -6.69
N HIS A 16 -4.83 0.46 -7.11
CA HIS A 16 -5.99 0.47 -6.22
C HIS A 16 -6.95 -0.65 -6.57
N TYR A 17 -7.54 -1.24 -5.55
CA TYR A 17 -8.73 -2.07 -5.69
C TYR A 17 -9.72 -1.78 -4.57
N GLN A 18 -10.99 -1.62 -4.90
CA GLN A 18 -12.03 -1.32 -3.93
C GLN A 18 -13.38 -1.95 -4.30
N ARG A 19 -14.23 -2.08 -3.31
CA ARG A 19 -15.64 -2.45 -3.49
C ARG A 19 -16.55 -1.41 -2.84
N ARG A 20 -17.64 -1.09 -3.53
CA ARG A 20 -18.68 -0.15 -3.09
C ARG A 20 -20.07 -0.72 -3.36
N GLY A 21 -21.04 -0.29 -2.57
CA GLY A 21 -22.43 -0.76 -2.69
C GLY A 21 -22.62 -2.18 -2.17
N LYS A 22 -23.86 -2.63 -2.01
CA LYS A 22 -24.20 -3.95 -1.47
C LYS A 22 -23.49 -4.26 -0.15
N GLY A 23 -23.44 -3.28 0.75
CA GLY A 23 -22.78 -3.40 2.06
C GLY A 23 -21.26 -3.19 2.08
N TRP A 24 -20.64 -2.84 0.94
CA TRP A 24 -19.20 -2.58 0.81
C TRP A 24 -18.90 -1.08 0.75
N ARG A 25 -17.86 -0.64 1.43
CA ARG A 25 -17.22 0.67 1.28
C ARG A 25 -15.81 0.59 1.84
N THR A 26 -14.92 -0.12 1.17
CA THR A 26 -13.55 -0.40 1.60
C THR A 26 -12.67 -0.74 0.40
N GLY A 27 -11.36 -0.72 0.58
CA GLY A 27 -10.42 -1.05 -0.47
C GLY A 27 -8.97 -1.10 0.00
N THR A 28 -8.08 -1.35 -0.96
CA THR A 28 -6.64 -1.48 -0.75
C THR A 28 -5.90 -0.66 -1.80
N THR A 29 -4.84 0.03 -1.36
CA THR A 29 -3.88 0.74 -2.20
C THR A 29 -2.52 0.09 -2.02
N VAL A 30 -1.85 -0.22 -3.12
CA VAL A 30 -0.50 -0.75 -3.13
C VAL A 30 0.44 0.26 -3.77
N VAL A 31 1.51 0.61 -3.06
CA VAL A 31 2.67 1.29 -3.61
C VAL A 31 3.72 0.22 -3.88
N ARG A 32 3.93 -0.12 -5.15
CA ARG A 32 4.90 -1.12 -5.59
C ARG A 32 6.20 -0.44 -6.01
N VAL A 33 7.32 -1.08 -5.70
CA VAL A 33 8.64 -0.58 -6.08
C VAL A 33 9.37 -1.65 -6.88
N ASP A 34 9.51 -1.43 -8.18
CA ASP A 34 10.23 -2.35 -9.03
C ASP A 34 11.73 -2.37 -8.66
N GLY A 35 12.25 -3.57 -8.39
CA GLY A 35 13.62 -3.77 -7.88
C GLY A 35 13.80 -3.54 -6.38
N GLY A 36 12.72 -3.21 -5.67
CA GLY A 36 12.74 -2.93 -4.23
C GLY A 36 13.38 -1.60 -3.85
N ALA A 37 13.05 -1.08 -2.66
CA ALA A 37 13.62 0.15 -2.12
C ALA A 37 13.98 -0.01 -0.64
N MET A 38 15.01 0.71 -0.21
CA MET A 38 15.26 0.90 1.22
C MET A 38 14.08 1.64 1.84
N SER A 39 13.66 1.19 3.01
CA SER A 39 12.49 1.74 3.67
C SER A 39 12.71 1.84 5.19
N SER A 40 11.98 2.74 5.79
CA SER A 40 11.89 2.89 7.24
C SER A 40 10.45 3.23 7.61
N CYS A 41 10.08 3.09 8.87
CA CYS A 41 8.77 3.49 9.35
C CYS A 41 8.85 4.14 10.72
N ASP A 42 7.81 4.92 11.02
CA ASP A 42 7.56 5.48 12.33
C ASP A 42 6.10 5.14 12.70
N VAL A 43 5.93 4.24 13.67
CA VAL A 43 4.61 3.76 14.11
C VAL A 43 4.19 4.52 15.34
N ARG A 44 3.12 5.31 15.22
CA ARG A 44 2.58 6.17 16.30
C ARG A 44 1.09 5.94 16.53
N GLY A 45 0.61 6.45 17.65
CA GLY A 45 -0.79 6.42 18.06
C GLY A 45 -1.12 5.24 18.98
N GLY A 46 -2.34 5.25 19.51
CA GLY A 46 -2.79 4.31 20.54
C GLY A 46 -3.28 2.96 20.05
N GLY A 47 -3.43 2.77 18.73
CA GLY A 47 -3.95 1.52 18.15
C GLY A 47 -3.42 1.27 16.74
N PRO A 48 -2.09 1.18 16.55
CA PRO A 48 -1.53 0.96 15.22
C PRO A 48 -1.92 -0.42 14.69
N GLY A 49 -2.42 -0.45 13.46
CA GLY A 49 -2.67 -1.69 12.72
C GLY A 49 -1.63 -1.82 11.62
N THR A 50 -0.52 -2.50 11.92
CA THR A 50 0.63 -2.61 11.02
C THR A 50 1.12 -4.05 10.92
N ARG A 51 1.89 -4.33 9.88
CA ARG A 51 2.53 -5.61 9.63
C ARG A 51 3.95 -5.38 9.13
N GLU A 52 4.89 -6.22 9.62
CA GLU A 52 6.28 -6.31 9.16
C GLU A 52 7.07 -4.99 9.30
N THR A 53 6.67 -4.15 10.26
CA THR A 53 7.30 -2.84 10.51
C THR A 53 8.63 -2.97 11.23
N ASP A 54 8.81 -3.99 12.08
CA ASP A 54 10.08 -4.22 12.80
C ASP A 54 11.23 -4.55 11.83
N LEU A 55 10.92 -5.14 10.67
CA LEU A 55 11.90 -5.42 9.63
C LEU A 55 12.46 -4.15 8.97
N LEU A 56 11.80 -3.01 9.14
CA LEU A 56 12.25 -1.72 8.60
C LEU A 56 13.25 -0.99 9.52
N ASP A 57 13.68 -1.63 10.61
CA ASP A 57 14.77 -1.14 11.44
C ASP A 57 16.09 -1.18 10.63
N PRO A 58 16.91 -0.10 10.62
CA PRO A 58 18.17 -0.07 9.89
C PRO A 58 19.18 -1.15 10.27
N THR A 59 19.01 -1.80 11.43
CA THR A 59 19.85 -2.91 11.89
C THR A 59 19.38 -4.28 11.38
N ALA A 60 18.21 -4.34 10.73
CA ALA A 60 17.72 -5.58 10.14
C ALA A 60 18.58 -6.03 8.95
N MET A 61 18.67 -7.34 8.75
CA MET A 61 19.42 -7.93 7.64
C MET A 61 18.81 -7.61 6.27
N ILE A 62 17.50 -7.44 6.22
CA ILE A 62 16.76 -7.16 4.98
C ILE A 62 16.67 -5.65 4.81
N ASP A 63 17.21 -5.15 3.71
CA ASP A 63 17.33 -3.72 3.44
C ASP A 63 16.32 -3.19 2.39
N ARG A 64 15.52 -4.09 1.79
CA ARG A 64 14.60 -3.71 0.70
C ARG A 64 13.20 -4.24 0.91
N VAL A 65 12.22 -3.36 0.65
CA VAL A 65 10.79 -3.71 0.52
C VAL A 65 10.39 -3.70 -0.96
N HIS A 66 9.44 -4.55 -1.31
CA HIS A 66 8.97 -4.71 -2.69
C HIS A 66 7.65 -3.97 -2.94
N ALA A 67 6.86 -3.80 -1.88
CA ALA A 67 5.65 -2.99 -1.90
C ALA A 67 5.26 -2.55 -0.50
N ILE A 68 4.47 -1.47 -0.41
CA ILE A 68 3.75 -1.06 0.80
C ILE A 68 2.26 -1.27 0.53
N CYS A 69 1.56 -1.98 1.45
CA CYS A 69 0.13 -2.25 1.35
C CYS A 69 -0.64 -1.39 2.35
N LEU A 70 -1.46 -0.46 1.86
CA LEU A 70 -2.39 0.33 2.65
C LEU A 70 -3.80 -0.22 2.45
N SER A 71 -4.54 -0.50 3.53
CA SER A 71 -5.84 -1.15 3.40
C SER A 71 -6.88 -0.61 4.39
N GLY A 72 -8.15 -0.70 4.03
CA GLY A 72 -9.25 -0.64 4.99
C GLY A 72 -9.37 -1.92 5.79
N GLY A 73 -10.43 -2.05 6.58
CA GLY A 73 -10.76 -3.29 7.31
C GLY A 73 -10.12 -3.43 8.68
N SER A 74 -9.46 -2.36 9.21
CA SER A 74 -8.73 -2.45 10.48
C SER A 74 -7.75 -3.63 10.48
N ALA A 75 -7.43 -4.23 11.59
CA ALA A 75 -6.49 -5.36 11.69
C ALA A 75 -6.81 -6.52 10.74
N TYR A 76 -8.08 -6.76 10.44
CA TYR A 76 -8.46 -7.78 9.44
C TYR A 76 -7.96 -7.47 8.03
N GLY A 77 -7.86 -6.18 7.68
CA GLY A 77 -7.39 -5.74 6.37
C GLY A 77 -5.90 -6.00 6.13
N LEU A 78 -5.12 -6.32 7.15
CA LEU A 78 -3.73 -6.77 7.02
C LEU A 78 -3.61 -8.05 6.16
N ALA A 79 -4.69 -8.83 6.03
CA ALA A 79 -4.74 -9.96 5.11
C ALA A 79 -4.49 -9.57 3.64
N ALA A 80 -4.76 -8.32 3.25
CA ALA A 80 -4.49 -7.86 1.89
C ALA A 80 -2.99 -7.96 1.52
N ALA A 81 -2.08 -7.81 2.47
CA ALA A 81 -0.64 -7.93 2.22
C ALA A 81 -0.24 -9.34 1.73
N HIS A 82 -0.96 -10.40 2.11
CA HIS A 82 -0.72 -11.75 1.56
C HIS A 82 -0.96 -11.80 0.05
N GLY A 83 -2.00 -11.13 -0.44
CA GLY A 83 -2.25 -11.07 -1.87
C GLY A 83 -1.19 -10.29 -2.63
N VAL A 84 -0.62 -9.25 -2.03
CA VAL A 84 0.53 -8.51 -2.60
C VAL A 84 1.76 -9.43 -2.66
N MET A 85 2.04 -10.19 -1.59
CA MET A 85 3.12 -11.17 -1.57
C MET A 85 2.93 -12.23 -2.67
N ARG A 86 1.72 -12.80 -2.79
CA ARG A 86 1.41 -13.79 -3.84
C ARG A 86 1.67 -13.21 -5.23
N TRP A 87 1.26 -12.00 -5.51
CA TRP A 87 1.53 -11.36 -6.79
C TRP A 87 3.04 -11.26 -7.07
N HIS A 88 3.83 -10.83 -6.09
CA HIS A 88 5.28 -10.72 -6.23
C HIS A 88 5.95 -12.09 -6.39
N GLU A 89 5.52 -13.11 -5.64
CA GLU A 89 6.01 -14.49 -5.78
C GLU A 89 5.79 -15.03 -7.19
N GLU A 90 4.58 -14.85 -7.75
CA GLU A 90 4.25 -15.23 -9.12
C GLU A 90 5.11 -14.50 -10.17
N HIS A 91 5.69 -13.35 -9.82
CA HIS A 91 6.58 -12.57 -10.69
C HIS A 91 8.07 -12.69 -10.29
N HIS A 92 8.40 -13.62 -9.41
CA HIS A 92 9.77 -13.87 -8.92
C HIS A 92 10.45 -12.63 -8.34
N ALA A 93 9.69 -11.75 -7.71
CA ALA A 93 10.14 -10.52 -7.09
C ALA A 93 10.10 -10.64 -5.57
N GLY A 94 11.24 -10.62 -4.92
CA GLY A 94 11.36 -10.79 -3.47
C GLY A 94 12.81 -10.92 -3.05
N PHE A 95 13.02 -11.06 -1.74
CA PHE A 95 14.31 -11.39 -1.18
C PHE A 95 14.65 -12.85 -1.51
N PRO A 96 15.81 -13.14 -2.15
CA PRO A 96 16.17 -14.50 -2.56
C PRO A 96 16.51 -15.35 -1.34
N VAL A 97 15.90 -16.53 -1.27
CA VAL A 97 16.08 -17.48 -0.15
C VAL A 97 16.53 -18.89 -0.61
N GLY A 98 16.80 -19.03 -1.90
CA GLY A 98 17.23 -20.34 -2.45
C GLY A 98 17.88 -20.21 -3.82
N PRO A 99 18.31 -21.34 -4.41
CA PRO A 99 19.10 -21.35 -5.63
C PRO A 99 18.32 -21.05 -6.92
N GLN A 100 16.99 -21.08 -6.88
CA GLN A 100 16.16 -20.82 -8.05
C GLN A 100 15.61 -19.39 -8.05
N PRO A 101 15.43 -18.74 -9.19
CA PRO A 101 14.86 -17.39 -9.28
C PRO A 101 13.46 -17.25 -8.64
N SER A 102 12.71 -18.36 -8.59
CA SER A 102 11.39 -18.40 -7.94
C SER A 102 11.44 -18.56 -6.42
N HIS A 103 12.62 -18.82 -5.85
CA HIS A 103 12.78 -18.96 -4.40
C HIS A 103 12.97 -17.58 -3.75
N VAL A 104 11.87 -16.84 -3.68
CA VAL A 104 11.85 -15.48 -3.13
C VAL A 104 10.84 -15.34 -2.00
N VAL A 105 11.14 -14.43 -1.08
CA VAL A 105 10.19 -13.97 -0.06
C VAL A 105 9.95 -12.48 -0.29
N PRO A 106 8.78 -12.09 -0.79
CA PRO A 106 8.43 -10.68 -0.94
C PRO A 106 8.28 -9.99 0.41
N ILE A 107 8.89 -8.83 0.57
CA ILE A 107 8.78 -8.02 1.79
C ILE A 107 7.73 -6.95 1.55
N VAL A 108 6.63 -7.03 2.31
CA VAL A 108 5.43 -6.20 2.11
C VAL A 108 4.91 -5.64 3.43
N PRO A 109 5.53 -4.57 3.93
CA PRO A 109 4.98 -3.85 5.07
C PRO A 109 3.56 -3.35 4.79
N ALA A 110 2.71 -3.36 5.81
CA ALA A 110 1.33 -2.92 5.66
C ALA A 110 0.86 -2.04 6.82
N ALA A 111 -0.07 -1.15 6.51
CA ALA A 111 -0.81 -0.37 7.49
C ALA A 111 -2.29 -0.32 7.12
N VAL A 112 -3.17 -0.20 8.12
CA VAL A 112 -4.60 -0.21 7.92
C VAL A 112 -5.30 0.98 8.56
N ILE A 113 -6.42 1.37 7.94
CA ILE A 113 -7.39 2.30 8.52
C ILE A 113 -8.62 1.55 9.03
N PHE A 114 -9.36 2.16 9.94
CA PHE A 114 -10.64 1.64 10.43
C PHE A 114 -11.78 2.12 9.54
N ASP A 115 -12.35 1.24 8.73
CA ASP A 115 -13.54 1.50 7.91
C ASP A 115 -14.60 0.40 8.00
N LEU A 116 -14.51 -0.47 9.02
CA LEU A 116 -15.44 -1.58 9.24
C LEU A 116 -16.89 -1.10 9.36
N GLY A 117 -17.78 -1.77 8.64
CA GLY A 117 -19.21 -1.49 8.67
C GLY A 117 -19.65 -0.24 7.91
N ARG A 118 -18.74 0.56 7.34
CA ARG A 118 -19.09 1.82 6.65
C ARG A 118 -19.94 1.65 5.39
N GLY A 119 -19.92 0.46 4.80
CA GLY A 119 -20.81 0.09 3.70
C GLY A 119 -22.16 -0.49 4.15
N GLY A 120 -22.36 -0.70 5.47
CA GLY A 120 -23.53 -1.31 6.08
C GLY A 120 -23.32 -2.76 6.55
N VAL A 121 -22.34 -3.48 5.99
CA VAL A 121 -22.05 -4.87 6.40
C VAL A 121 -20.65 -4.93 7.02
N PHE A 122 -20.58 -5.23 8.33
CA PHE A 122 -19.34 -5.23 9.11
C PHE A 122 -18.30 -6.24 8.60
N THR A 123 -18.74 -7.37 8.09
CA THR A 123 -17.87 -8.45 7.61
C THR A 123 -17.33 -8.21 6.20
N ASN A 124 -17.83 -7.20 5.50
CA ASN A 124 -17.33 -6.78 4.19
C ASN A 124 -16.05 -5.95 4.36
N ARG A 125 -14.90 -6.61 4.23
CA ARG A 125 -13.58 -6.03 4.46
C ARG A 125 -12.55 -6.61 3.49
N PRO A 126 -11.41 -5.93 3.25
CA PRO A 126 -10.36 -6.43 2.38
C PRO A 126 -9.81 -7.77 2.85
N ASN A 127 -9.52 -8.62 1.88
CA ASN A 127 -8.82 -9.89 2.02
C ASN A 127 -7.61 -9.92 1.07
N ASP A 128 -6.96 -11.07 0.93
CA ASP A 128 -5.81 -11.28 0.03
C ASP A 128 -6.11 -10.88 -1.42
N GLU A 129 -7.29 -11.18 -1.93
CA GLU A 129 -7.68 -10.82 -3.30
C GLU A 129 -7.67 -9.30 -3.55
N PHE A 130 -7.98 -8.48 -2.53
CA PHE A 130 -7.89 -7.03 -2.65
C PHE A 130 -6.44 -6.58 -2.86
N GLY A 131 -5.50 -7.15 -2.10
CA GLY A 131 -4.08 -6.85 -2.25
C GLY A 131 -3.54 -7.29 -3.60
N PHE A 132 -3.86 -8.52 -4.02
CA PHE A 132 -3.46 -9.05 -5.31
C PHE A 132 -3.91 -8.16 -6.47
N ARG A 133 -5.19 -7.81 -6.51
CA ARG A 133 -5.75 -6.95 -7.55
C ARG A 133 -5.19 -5.53 -7.53
N ALA A 134 -4.99 -4.96 -6.34
CA ALA A 134 -4.37 -3.64 -6.23
C ALA A 134 -2.92 -3.68 -6.72
N CYS A 135 -2.15 -4.71 -6.40
CA CYS A 135 -0.78 -4.92 -6.88
C CYS A 135 -0.73 -5.09 -8.41
N ALA A 136 -1.59 -5.94 -8.96
CA ALA A 136 -1.71 -6.16 -10.40
C ALA A 136 -2.13 -4.91 -11.18
N ALA A 137 -2.90 -4.01 -10.54
CA ALA A 137 -3.33 -2.74 -11.14
C ALA A 137 -2.27 -1.63 -11.02
N ALA A 138 -1.15 -1.87 -10.32
CA ALA A 138 -0.14 -0.84 -10.08
C ALA A 138 0.55 -0.42 -11.39
N ARG A 139 0.62 0.90 -11.60
CA ARG A 139 1.22 1.52 -12.79
C ARG A 139 1.88 2.84 -12.45
N SER A 140 2.76 3.30 -13.32
CA SER A 140 3.31 4.66 -13.33
C SER A 140 2.30 5.68 -13.87
N GLY A 141 2.61 6.96 -13.80
CA GLY A 141 1.77 8.05 -14.30
C GLY A 141 0.75 8.54 -13.28
N ALA A 142 -0.31 9.19 -13.74
CA ALA A 142 -1.29 9.82 -12.87
C ALA A 142 -1.97 8.82 -11.92
N VAL A 143 -1.86 9.10 -10.63
CA VAL A 143 -2.53 8.31 -9.56
C VAL A 143 -3.95 8.83 -9.36
N THR A 144 -4.92 7.93 -9.38
CA THR A 144 -6.31 8.27 -9.04
C THR A 144 -6.40 8.64 -7.56
N MET A 145 -6.97 9.81 -7.26
CA MET A 145 -7.13 10.36 -5.91
C MET A 145 -8.59 10.32 -5.43
N GLY A 146 -8.77 10.60 -4.15
CA GLY A 146 -10.07 10.66 -3.50
C GLY A 146 -10.51 9.30 -2.94
N SER A 147 -11.80 9.01 -3.03
CA SER A 147 -12.41 7.82 -2.42
C SER A 147 -12.11 6.54 -3.23
N VAL A 148 -10.84 6.18 -3.39
CA VAL A 148 -10.36 4.99 -4.13
C VAL A 148 -9.44 4.15 -3.24
N GLY A 149 -9.25 2.89 -3.58
CA GLY A 149 -8.35 2.00 -2.84
C GLY A 149 -8.61 2.04 -1.33
N ALA A 150 -7.56 2.15 -0.53
CA ALA A 150 -7.67 2.29 0.92
C ALA A 150 -8.48 3.52 1.37
N GLY A 151 -8.49 4.58 0.57
CA GLY A 151 -9.28 5.79 0.84
C GLY A 151 -10.79 5.64 0.66
N THR A 152 -11.28 4.49 0.15
CA THR A 152 -12.71 4.28 -0.16
C THR A 152 -13.61 4.42 1.07
N GLY A 153 -13.20 3.89 2.22
CA GLY A 153 -13.90 3.98 3.49
C GLY A 153 -13.27 4.96 4.48
N ALA A 154 -12.24 5.71 4.08
CA ALA A 154 -11.53 6.63 4.96
C ALA A 154 -12.42 7.75 5.49
N VAL A 155 -12.23 8.11 6.76
CA VAL A 155 -12.84 9.28 7.41
C VAL A 155 -11.77 9.95 8.27
N ALA A 156 -11.60 11.24 8.10
CA ALA A 156 -10.70 12.06 8.87
C ALA A 156 -11.47 13.29 9.42
N GLY A 157 -11.41 13.54 10.72
CA GLY A 157 -12.09 14.65 11.35
C GLY A 157 -13.61 14.68 11.12
N GLY A 158 -14.26 13.52 10.97
CA GLY A 158 -15.69 13.41 10.68
C GLY A 158 -16.06 13.60 9.20
N LEU A 159 -15.11 13.94 8.36
CA LEU A 159 -15.30 14.12 6.92
C LEU A 159 -14.87 12.89 6.12
N GLN A 160 -15.41 12.74 4.91
CA GLN A 160 -14.96 11.75 3.95
C GLN A 160 -13.46 11.97 3.65
N GLY A 161 -12.65 10.97 3.97
CA GLY A 161 -11.24 10.92 3.57
C GLY A 161 -11.03 10.39 2.16
N GLY A 162 -9.78 10.09 1.83
CA GLY A 162 -9.42 9.59 0.50
C GLY A 162 -7.92 9.39 0.36
N VAL A 163 -7.52 8.93 -0.83
CA VAL A 163 -6.12 8.91 -1.24
C VAL A 163 -5.76 10.27 -1.82
N GLY A 164 -4.64 10.81 -1.39
CA GLY A 164 -4.00 12.00 -1.95
C GLY A 164 -2.56 11.73 -2.33
N THR A 165 -2.03 12.44 -3.32
CA THR A 165 -0.62 12.33 -3.73
C THR A 165 -0.10 13.65 -4.29
N ALA A 166 1.21 13.86 -4.12
CA ALA A 166 1.92 15.01 -4.66
C ALA A 166 3.40 14.66 -4.87
N SER A 167 4.09 15.46 -5.65
CA SER A 167 5.55 15.43 -5.76
C SER A 167 6.13 16.81 -5.87
N ILE A 168 7.40 16.96 -5.53
CA ILE A 168 8.19 18.19 -5.69
C ILE A 168 9.63 17.82 -5.99
N THR A 169 10.24 18.56 -6.91
CA THR A 169 11.70 18.53 -7.12
C THR A 169 12.33 19.65 -6.31
N LEU A 170 13.24 19.30 -5.42
CA LEU A 170 14.01 20.25 -4.63
C LEU A 170 15.06 20.95 -5.50
N GLU A 171 15.61 22.08 -5.03
CA GLU A 171 16.69 22.82 -5.72
C GLU A 171 17.94 21.97 -5.95
N SER A 172 18.17 20.97 -5.07
CA SER A 172 19.25 19.98 -5.21
C SER A 172 19.04 18.97 -6.35
N GLY A 173 17.88 19.00 -7.03
CA GLY A 173 17.50 18.01 -8.03
C GLY A 173 16.87 16.73 -7.46
N ILE A 174 16.75 16.60 -6.12
CA ILE A 174 16.10 15.46 -5.47
C ILE A 174 14.59 15.57 -5.70
N LEU A 175 13.99 14.49 -6.21
CA LEU A 175 12.55 14.36 -6.37
C LEU A 175 11.95 13.67 -5.14
N VAL A 176 10.98 14.33 -4.51
CA VAL A 176 10.25 13.83 -3.35
C VAL A 176 8.80 13.59 -3.75
N GLY A 177 8.32 12.37 -3.55
CA GLY A 177 6.92 11.99 -3.77
C GLY A 177 6.24 11.61 -2.46
N ALA A 178 4.95 11.92 -2.34
CA ALA A 178 4.13 11.57 -1.18
C ALA A 178 2.79 10.96 -1.60
N LEU A 179 2.30 10.02 -0.79
CA LEU A 179 0.95 9.48 -0.86
C LEU A 179 0.39 9.42 0.55
N ALA A 180 -0.86 9.83 0.73
CA ALA A 180 -1.58 9.79 2.00
C ALA A 180 -2.95 9.13 1.83
N VAL A 181 -3.42 8.51 2.92
CA VAL A 181 -4.78 7.97 3.03
C VAL A 181 -5.46 8.51 4.28
#